data_a60d797efc55a9a786028575c11ab5a8
#
_entry.id   a60d797efc55a9a786028575c11ab5a8
#
_cell.length_a   1.000
_cell.length_b   1.000
_cell.length_c   1.000
_cell.angle_alpha   90.00
_cell.angle_beta   90.00
_cell.angle_gamma   90.00
#
_symmetry.space_group_name_H-M   'P 1'
#
loop_
_entity.id
_entity.type
_entity.pdbx_description
1 polymer ?
#
loop_
_entity_poly.entity_id
_entity_poly.type
_entity_poly.pdbx_seq_one_letter_code
_entity_poly.pdbx_strand_id
1 'polypeptide(L)'
;MILTRLAAALRVKRCIAAMVTAMAALIALPASAQTEDNWKPETFTLANGLTAVVLPDHRAPVVTHMLWYRVGSADEVKGKSGLAHFLEHLMFKATDDIPAGEFSKIVARNGGQDNAATSYDYTTYHFRIAKDRLPQMMRMEADRMVHLKLDEQEVIPELSVVREERRQTVESSPAAILDEMVSAQIYAGHPYAIPIIGHMDELAKLTRDDAVDWYRTWYGPENAILVVAGDITAAELKPLAENIYGAVPRRGDLKARKWPPVQALAKSVELSHADPKVSQASWSRTWLGVAMGDGDAEALQVGMEILGGGRVSRLYRELNEQGRATMSSGYSMEMEARGIVAISATPAPGVSVAAIEAEAMAVTSKFLREGPTAQELSRAKKMIAASAVFTRDNQMSLAEWYGERLTAGQTVAQIEGWEDRIRAVTAADVMRTMNRYLVGTNYVDAVLLPEAK
;
A
#
# COMPACT_ATOMS: atom_id res chain seq x y z
N MET A 1 -23.50 67.62 37.76
CA MET A 1 -23.75 66.22 37.38
C MET A 1 -23.47 65.87 35.91
N ILE A 2 -23.21 66.85 35.03
CA ILE A 2 -23.00 66.62 33.59
C ILE A 2 -21.51 66.44 33.27
N LEU A 3 -20.59 67.10 33.95
CA LEU A 3 -19.14 67.02 33.72
C LEU A 3 -18.46 65.70 34.18
N THR A 4 -19.05 64.96 35.13
CA THR A 4 -18.51 63.67 35.59
C THR A 4 -18.87 62.52 34.63
N ARG A 5 -19.92 62.63 33.85
CA ARG A 5 -20.30 61.59 32.83
C ARG A 5 -19.46 61.69 31.55
N LEU A 6 -18.99 62.89 31.17
CA LEU A 6 -18.13 63.06 30.01
C LEU A 6 -16.71 62.48 30.23
N ALA A 7 -16.17 62.63 31.45
CA ALA A 7 -14.84 62.08 31.76
C ALA A 7 -14.81 60.57 31.81
N ALA A 8 -15.90 59.91 32.24
CA ALA A 8 -16.05 58.46 32.23
C ALA A 8 -16.15 57.89 30.80
N ALA A 9 -16.90 58.56 29.92
CA ALA A 9 -17.05 58.15 28.53
C ALA A 9 -15.74 58.23 27.72
N LEU A 10 -14.89 59.23 28.01
CA LEU A 10 -13.58 59.38 27.37
C LEU A 10 -12.57 58.33 27.87
N ARG A 11 -12.64 57.90 29.12
CA ARG A 11 -11.79 56.81 29.66
C ARG A 11 -12.14 55.45 29.06
N VAL A 12 -13.43 55.15 28.90
CA VAL A 12 -13.90 53.92 28.27
C VAL A 12 -13.48 53.83 26.80
N LYS A 13 -13.63 54.94 26.04
CA LYS A 13 -13.17 54.97 24.63
C LYS A 13 -11.66 54.82 24.47
N ARG A 14 -10.84 55.34 25.41
CA ARG A 14 -9.38 55.16 25.40
C ARG A 14 -8.98 53.70 25.78
N CYS A 15 -9.69 53.06 26.68
CA CYS A 15 -9.45 51.65 27.03
C CYS A 15 -9.86 50.71 25.88
N ILE A 16 -10.95 50.96 25.17
CA ILE A 16 -11.36 50.19 24.00
C ILE A 16 -10.39 50.39 22.82
N ALA A 17 -9.94 51.61 22.59
CA ALA A 17 -8.92 51.86 21.54
C ALA A 17 -7.57 51.18 21.87
N ALA A 18 -7.14 51.15 23.13
CA ALA A 18 -5.94 50.45 23.57
C ALA A 18 -6.07 48.92 23.46
N MET A 19 -7.25 48.36 23.75
CA MET A 19 -7.53 46.91 23.56
C MET A 19 -7.55 46.52 22.09
N VAL A 20 -8.14 47.31 21.20
CA VAL A 20 -8.15 47.06 19.77
C VAL A 20 -6.75 47.14 19.17
N THR A 21 -5.90 48.08 19.64
CA THR A 21 -4.52 48.16 19.17
C THR A 21 -3.65 47.01 19.71
N ALA A 22 -3.89 46.53 20.93
CA ALA A 22 -3.21 45.37 21.50
C ALA A 22 -3.63 44.08 20.81
N MET A 23 -4.92 43.94 20.42
CA MET A 23 -5.44 42.79 19.67
C MET A 23 -4.96 42.79 18.23
N ALA A 24 -4.77 43.94 17.60
CA ALA A 24 -4.15 44.05 16.27
C ALA A 24 -2.64 43.74 16.27
N ALA A 25 -1.94 44.01 17.36
CA ALA A 25 -0.52 43.66 17.53
C ALA A 25 -0.30 42.16 17.80
N LEU A 26 -1.29 41.42 18.34
CA LEU A 26 -1.22 39.97 18.51
C LEU A 26 -1.50 39.18 17.22
N ILE A 27 -2.09 39.82 16.20
CA ILE A 27 -2.37 39.17 14.89
C ILE A 27 -1.19 39.32 13.91
N ALA A 28 -0.21 40.16 14.23
CA ALA A 28 1.03 40.30 13.48
C ALA A 28 2.17 39.45 14.09
N LEU A 29 1.89 38.24 14.53
CA LEU A 29 2.92 37.22 14.53
C LEU A 29 3.30 36.98 13.06
N PRO A 30 4.59 37.14 12.69
CA PRO A 30 4.98 36.69 11.35
C PRO A 30 4.49 35.27 11.23
N ALA A 31 3.69 35.00 10.18
CA ALA A 31 3.50 33.63 9.72
C ALA A 31 4.94 33.08 9.69
N SER A 32 5.23 32.16 10.59
CA SER A 32 6.49 31.42 10.57
C SER A 32 6.68 31.08 9.11
N ALA A 33 7.77 31.57 8.52
CA ALA A 33 8.16 31.13 7.20
C ALA A 33 7.97 29.61 7.25
N GLN A 34 7.10 29.10 6.39
CA GLN A 34 7.14 27.70 6.11
C GLN A 34 8.59 27.46 5.75
N THR A 35 9.35 26.91 6.68
CA THR A 35 10.58 26.27 6.33
C THR A 35 10.16 25.35 5.18
N GLU A 36 10.61 25.68 3.97
CA GLU A 36 10.56 24.70 2.89
C GLU A 36 11.05 23.42 3.56
N ASP A 37 10.13 22.49 3.70
CA ASP A 37 10.39 21.21 4.32
C ASP A 37 11.47 20.57 3.46
N ASN A 38 12.71 20.75 3.86
CA ASN A 38 13.91 20.34 3.13
C ASN A 38 14.13 18.83 3.34
N TRP A 39 12.98 18.08 3.44
CA TRP A 39 13.09 16.64 3.48
C TRP A 39 13.46 16.15 2.07
N LYS A 40 14.68 15.71 1.94
CA LYS A 40 15.12 14.96 0.76
C LYS A 40 15.47 13.57 1.23
N PRO A 41 14.98 12.53 0.55
CA PRO A 41 15.42 11.19 0.83
C PRO A 41 16.94 11.10 0.68
N GLU A 42 17.59 10.54 1.68
CA GLU A 42 19.02 10.26 1.65
C GLU A 42 19.22 8.73 1.62
N THR A 43 20.19 8.26 0.84
CA THR A 43 20.43 6.83 0.68
C THR A 43 21.88 6.49 0.94
N PHE A 44 22.10 5.31 1.55
CA PHE A 44 23.43 4.70 1.65
C PHE A 44 23.31 3.17 1.62
N THR A 45 24.40 2.51 1.25
CA THR A 45 24.46 1.04 1.25
C THR A 45 25.59 0.59 2.16
N LEU A 46 25.30 -0.38 3.02
CA LEU A 46 26.28 -1.00 3.91
C LEU A 46 27.17 -1.99 3.14
N ALA A 47 28.33 -2.33 3.70
CA ALA A 47 29.29 -3.24 3.08
C ALA A 47 28.71 -4.67 2.84
N ASN A 48 27.71 -5.07 3.65
CA ASN A 48 27.02 -6.33 3.50
C ASN A 48 25.86 -6.31 2.51
N GLY A 49 25.60 -5.16 1.84
CA GLY A 49 24.61 -5.03 0.79
C GLY A 49 23.25 -4.45 1.24
N LEU A 50 23.01 -4.28 2.54
CA LEU A 50 21.78 -3.63 3.02
C LEU A 50 21.73 -2.19 2.51
N THR A 51 20.65 -1.83 1.83
CA THR A 51 20.39 -0.46 1.37
C THR A 51 19.49 0.25 2.36
N ALA A 52 19.88 1.45 2.80
CA ALA A 52 19.08 2.28 3.70
C ALA A 52 18.61 3.55 2.99
N VAL A 53 17.36 3.93 3.25
CA VAL A 53 16.73 5.18 2.82
C VAL A 53 16.22 5.90 4.05
N VAL A 54 16.61 7.15 4.22
CA VAL A 54 16.19 8.03 5.32
C VAL A 54 15.25 9.08 4.77
N LEU A 55 14.10 9.23 5.41
CA LEU A 55 13.06 10.19 5.09
C LEU A 55 12.88 11.13 6.29
N PRO A 56 13.68 12.21 6.41
CA PRO A 56 13.68 13.07 7.59
C PRO A 56 12.34 13.79 7.80
N ASP A 57 11.80 13.72 9.01
CA ASP A 57 10.58 14.43 9.42
C ASP A 57 10.70 14.80 10.91
N HIS A 58 11.10 16.03 11.20
CA HIS A 58 11.40 16.51 12.55
C HIS A 58 10.20 17.11 13.30
N ARG A 59 8.96 16.89 12.81
CA ARG A 59 7.74 17.42 13.42
C ARG A 59 7.43 16.81 14.80
N ALA A 60 7.88 15.58 15.05
CA ALA A 60 7.70 14.88 16.32
C ALA A 60 8.90 13.95 16.59
N PRO A 61 9.30 13.74 17.87
CA PRO A 61 10.46 12.91 18.22
C PRO A 61 10.18 11.41 18.12
N VAL A 62 9.63 10.98 17.00
CA VAL A 62 9.28 9.59 16.70
C VAL A 62 9.85 9.20 15.34
N VAL A 63 10.08 7.92 15.17
CA VAL A 63 10.55 7.32 13.91
C VAL A 63 9.70 6.10 13.57
N THR A 64 9.48 5.92 12.28
CA THR A 64 8.97 4.69 11.68
C THR A 64 10.15 3.99 11.03
N HIS A 65 10.46 2.81 11.48
CA HIS A 65 11.48 1.92 10.92
C HIS A 65 10.76 0.80 10.17
N MET A 66 11.10 0.60 8.91
CA MET A 66 10.59 -0.50 8.08
C MET A 66 11.74 -1.25 7.45
N LEU A 67 11.75 -2.56 7.64
CA LEU A 67 12.68 -3.45 6.97
C LEU A 67 11.91 -4.26 5.92
N TRP A 68 12.32 -4.13 4.68
CA TRP A 68 11.71 -4.73 3.50
C TRP A 68 12.61 -5.83 2.96
N TYR A 69 12.11 -7.04 2.83
CA TYR A 69 12.79 -8.12 2.12
C TYR A 69 12.21 -8.24 0.72
N ARG A 70 13.10 -8.30 -0.28
CA ARG A 70 12.72 -8.51 -1.70
C ARG A 70 12.36 -9.97 -1.93
N VAL A 71 11.33 -10.43 -1.26
CA VAL A 71 10.78 -11.78 -1.35
C VAL A 71 9.35 -11.76 -0.85
N GLY A 72 8.44 -12.35 -1.60
CA GLY A 72 7.04 -12.48 -1.26
C GLY A 72 6.45 -13.80 -1.73
N SER A 73 5.13 -13.91 -1.73
CA SER A 73 4.48 -15.18 -2.10
C SER A 73 4.73 -15.59 -3.55
N ALA A 74 5.08 -14.65 -4.44
CA ALA A 74 5.41 -14.98 -5.84
C ALA A 74 6.73 -15.78 -5.99
N ASP A 75 7.57 -15.78 -4.97
CA ASP A 75 8.85 -16.50 -4.96
C ASP A 75 8.72 -17.93 -4.42
N GLU A 76 7.52 -18.33 -4.00
CA GLU A 76 7.26 -19.65 -3.40
C GLU A 76 7.42 -20.79 -4.40
N VAL A 77 7.87 -21.92 -3.91
CA VAL A 77 7.95 -23.13 -4.71
C VAL A 77 6.56 -23.72 -4.89
N LYS A 78 6.25 -24.14 -6.11
CA LYS A 78 4.97 -24.81 -6.42
C LYS A 78 4.67 -25.94 -5.43
N GLY A 79 3.47 -25.94 -4.87
CA GLY A 79 3.02 -26.91 -3.88
C GLY A 79 3.35 -26.52 -2.44
N LYS A 80 3.89 -25.31 -2.21
CA LYS A 80 4.24 -24.77 -0.89
C LYS A 80 3.70 -23.35 -0.70
N SER A 81 2.49 -23.08 -1.23
CA SER A 81 1.88 -21.76 -1.12
C SER A 81 1.56 -21.38 0.33
N GLY A 82 1.72 -20.07 0.63
CA GLY A 82 1.57 -19.52 1.97
C GLY A 82 2.83 -19.58 2.82
N LEU A 83 3.96 -20.07 2.29
CA LEU A 83 5.21 -20.18 3.02
C LEU A 83 5.80 -18.81 3.39
N ALA A 84 5.71 -17.83 2.52
CA ALA A 84 6.17 -16.46 2.77
C ALA A 84 5.40 -15.82 3.94
N HIS A 85 4.07 -15.92 3.92
CA HIS A 85 3.19 -15.43 4.99
C HIS A 85 3.39 -16.24 6.29
N PHE A 86 3.55 -17.54 6.19
CA PHE A 86 3.85 -18.37 7.35
C PHE A 86 5.17 -17.97 8.02
N LEU A 87 6.22 -17.68 7.25
CA LEU A 87 7.46 -17.19 7.85
C LEU A 87 7.30 -15.79 8.45
N GLU A 88 6.47 -14.92 7.87
CA GLU A 88 6.14 -13.63 8.50
C GLU A 88 5.68 -13.82 9.95
N HIS A 89 4.74 -14.74 10.21
CA HIS A 89 4.28 -15.08 11.55
C HIS A 89 5.42 -15.62 12.43
N LEU A 90 6.24 -16.50 11.88
CA LEU A 90 7.34 -17.11 12.61
C LEU A 90 8.43 -16.12 13.02
N MET A 91 8.58 -15.01 12.31
CA MET A 91 9.53 -13.95 12.65
C MET A 91 9.22 -13.26 13.99
N PHE A 92 8.05 -13.43 14.56
CA PHE A 92 7.69 -12.96 15.90
C PHE A 92 7.94 -14.00 17.00
N LYS A 93 8.53 -15.14 16.65
CA LYS A 93 8.90 -16.19 17.60
C LYS A 93 10.25 -15.91 18.26
N ALA A 94 10.79 -16.89 18.97
CA ALA A 94 12.04 -16.74 19.71
C ALA A 94 13.25 -16.49 18.81
N THR A 95 14.17 -15.68 19.32
CA THR A 95 15.55 -15.58 18.84
C THR A 95 16.52 -16.06 19.92
N ASP A 96 17.81 -15.86 19.73
CA ASP A 96 18.78 -16.16 20.78
C ASP A 96 18.62 -15.24 21.99
N ASP A 97 18.29 -13.97 21.76
CA ASP A 97 18.20 -12.93 22.80
C ASP A 97 16.76 -12.65 23.27
N ILE A 98 15.73 -13.00 22.48
CA ILE A 98 14.34 -12.66 22.73
C ILE A 98 13.48 -13.91 22.78
N PRO A 99 12.83 -14.22 23.92
CA PRO A 99 11.89 -15.34 24.02
C PRO A 99 10.66 -15.17 23.10
N ALA A 100 10.02 -16.29 22.74
CA ALA A 100 8.81 -16.28 21.92
C ALA A 100 7.71 -15.37 22.52
N GLY A 101 7.09 -14.55 21.69
CA GLY A 101 6.02 -13.63 22.07
C GLY A 101 6.45 -12.41 22.90
N GLU A 102 7.76 -12.21 23.13
CA GLU A 102 8.27 -11.04 23.85
C GLU A 102 8.61 -9.86 22.92
N PHE A 103 8.85 -10.08 21.63
CA PHE A 103 9.22 -9.01 20.68
C PHE A 103 8.23 -7.85 20.75
N SER A 104 6.97 -8.09 20.39
CA SER A 104 5.92 -7.05 20.38
C SER A 104 5.63 -6.49 21.78
N LYS A 105 5.78 -7.29 22.85
CA LYS A 105 5.67 -6.79 24.22
C LYS A 105 6.79 -5.82 24.58
N ILE A 106 8.03 -6.07 24.11
CA ILE A 106 9.15 -5.14 24.30
C ILE A 106 8.87 -3.84 23.56
N VAL A 107 8.41 -3.89 22.30
CA VAL A 107 8.01 -2.71 21.52
C VAL A 107 6.94 -1.93 22.27
N ALA A 108 5.85 -2.59 22.71
CA ALA A 108 4.75 -1.96 23.43
C ALA A 108 5.19 -1.33 24.78
N ARG A 109 6.03 -2.02 25.57
CA ARG A 109 6.60 -1.46 26.83
C ARG A 109 7.45 -0.21 26.60
N ASN A 110 8.02 -0.04 25.41
CA ASN A 110 8.74 1.16 25.00
C ASN A 110 7.84 2.22 24.34
N GLY A 111 6.51 2.05 24.37
CA GLY A 111 5.53 2.97 23.79
C GLY A 111 5.41 2.89 22.28
N GLY A 112 5.93 1.84 21.65
CA GLY A 112 5.87 1.61 20.22
C GLY A 112 4.70 0.72 19.78
N GLN A 113 4.60 0.59 18.48
CA GLN A 113 3.69 -0.33 17.77
C GLN A 113 4.50 -1.02 16.68
N ASP A 114 4.28 -2.30 16.49
CA ASP A 114 4.91 -3.11 15.46
C ASP A 114 3.86 -3.89 14.67
N ASN A 115 4.20 -4.21 13.43
CA ASN A 115 3.43 -5.09 12.57
C ASN A 115 4.30 -5.62 11.42
N ALA A 116 3.74 -6.50 10.60
CA ALA A 116 4.35 -7.01 9.38
C ALA A 116 3.29 -7.16 8.29
N ALA A 117 3.73 -7.34 7.06
CA ALA A 117 2.88 -7.66 5.93
C ALA A 117 3.65 -8.42 4.85
N THR A 118 2.99 -9.42 4.28
CA THR A 118 3.47 -10.16 3.11
C THR A 118 2.63 -9.77 1.89
N SER A 119 3.33 -9.42 0.81
CA SER A 119 2.75 -9.20 -0.52
C SER A 119 3.20 -10.32 -1.47
N TYR A 120 2.81 -10.21 -2.73
CA TYR A 120 3.39 -11.04 -3.78
C TYR A 120 4.89 -10.79 -3.96
N ASP A 121 5.30 -9.52 -3.86
CA ASP A 121 6.62 -9.03 -4.28
C ASP A 121 7.59 -8.81 -3.11
N TYR A 122 7.09 -8.67 -1.90
CA TYR A 122 7.90 -8.34 -0.72
C TYR A 122 7.28 -8.86 0.58
N THR A 123 8.11 -8.93 1.62
CA THR A 123 7.68 -9.05 3.01
C THR A 123 8.30 -7.91 3.81
N THR A 124 7.52 -7.21 4.61
CA THR A 124 7.97 -6.06 5.40
C THR A 124 7.67 -6.22 6.87
N TYR A 125 8.57 -5.72 7.71
CA TYR A 125 8.43 -5.63 9.15
C TYR A 125 8.66 -4.19 9.58
N HIS A 126 7.79 -3.67 10.42
CA HIS A 126 7.91 -2.28 10.84
C HIS A 126 7.58 -2.08 12.31
N PHE A 127 8.10 -0.99 12.84
CA PHE A 127 7.69 -0.44 14.11
C PHE A 127 7.74 1.08 14.07
N ARG A 128 6.85 1.69 14.86
CA ARG A 128 6.87 3.12 15.15
C ARG A 128 7.22 3.32 16.60
N ILE A 129 8.24 4.15 16.88
CA ILE A 129 8.84 4.24 18.22
C ILE A 129 9.40 5.65 18.46
N ALA A 130 9.60 6.05 19.73
CA ALA A 130 10.35 7.23 20.08
C ALA A 130 11.81 7.12 19.59
N LYS A 131 12.38 8.23 19.10
CA LYS A 131 13.72 8.29 18.50
C LYS A 131 14.80 7.66 19.38
N ASP A 132 14.77 7.93 20.70
CA ASP A 132 15.76 7.43 21.66
C ASP A 132 15.71 5.90 21.85
N ARG A 133 14.64 5.23 21.43
CA ARG A 133 14.46 3.78 21.48
C ARG A 133 14.85 3.06 20.18
N LEU A 134 15.04 3.82 19.10
CA LEU A 134 15.39 3.24 17.79
C LEU A 134 16.58 2.27 17.83
N PRO A 135 17.72 2.57 18.51
CA PRO A 135 18.86 1.65 18.52
C PRO A 135 18.56 0.30 19.18
N GLN A 136 17.65 0.24 20.16
CA GLN A 136 17.21 -1.01 20.77
C GLN A 136 16.38 -1.82 19.79
N MET A 137 15.42 -1.20 19.12
CA MET A 137 14.55 -1.86 18.14
C MET A 137 15.35 -2.37 16.94
N MET A 138 16.31 -1.59 16.45
CA MET A 138 17.20 -2.00 15.38
C MET A 138 18.02 -3.26 15.76
N ARG A 139 18.49 -3.36 17.00
CA ARG A 139 19.19 -4.60 17.48
C ARG A 139 18.26 -5.79 17.50
N MET A 140 17.02 -5.64 17.96
CA MET A 140 16.03 -6.71 17.96
C MET A 140 15.70 -7.17 16.54
N GLU A 141 15.62 -6.23 15.59
CA GLU A 141 15.38 -6.53 14.17
C GLU A 141 16.57 -7.27 13.54
N ALA A 142 17.80 -6.82 13.83
CA ALA A 142 19.02 -7.47 13.36
C ALA A 142 19.19 -8.88 13.97
N ASP A 143 18.79 -9.06 15.23
CA ASP A 143 18.82 -10.36 15.91
C ASP A 143 17.88 -11.37 15.22
N ARG A 144 16.62 -11.00 14.96
CA ARG A 144 15.70 -11.90 14.25
C ARG A 144 16.08 -12.16 12.79
N MET A 145 16.86 -11.27 12.16
CA MET A 145 17.40 -11.51 10.81
C MET A 145 18.41 -12.67 10.80
N VAL A 146 19.10 -12.94 11.91
CA VAL A 146 20.20 -13.91 11.99
C VAL A 146 19.88 -15.12 12.86
N HIS A 147 19.25 -14.90 14.02
CA HIS A 147 19.17 -15.85 15.12
C HIS A 147 17.73 -16.31 15.41
N LEU A 148 16.84 -16.23 14.43
CA LEU A 148 15.47 -16.73 14.59
C LEU A 148 15.50 -18.23 14.88
N LYS A 149 14.84 -18.63 15.99
CA LYS A 149 14.66 -20.03 16.38
C LYS A 149 13.34 -20.54 15.81
N LEU A 150 13.45 -21.51 14.93
CA LEU A 150 12.30 -22.17 14.33
C LEU A 150 12.12 -23.54 14.97
N ASP A 151 11.81 -23.57 16.27
CA ASP A 151 11.59 -24.81 17.01
C ASP A 151 10.21 -25.41 16.64
N GLU A 152 10.12 -26.73 16.53
CA GLU A 152 8.87 -27.42 16.16
C GLU A 152 7.70 -27.07 17.09
N GLN A 153 8.00 -26.86 18.36
CA GLN A 153 7.01 -26.50 19.39
C GLN A 153 6.35 -25.13 19.11
N GLU A 154 7.02 -24.24 18.37
CA GLU A 154 6.50 -22.92 17.95
C GLU A 154 5.93 -22.97 16.54
N VAL A 155 6.58 -23.70 15.63
CA VAL A 155 6.25 -23.74 14.20
C VAL A 155 4.91 -24.45 13.96
N ILE A 156 4.69 -25.62 14.58
CA ILE A 156 3.47 -26.42 14.35
C ILE A 156 2.19 -25.72 14.84
N PRO A 157 2.14 -25.12 16.05
CA PRO A 157 0.98 -24.35 16.47
C PRO A 157 0.72 -23.14 15.57
N GLU A 158 1.77 -22.44 15.14
CA GLU A 158 1.60 -21.24 14.29
C GLU A 158 1.04 -21.57 12.92
N LEU A 159 1.41 -22.70 12.34
CA LEU A 159 0.77 -23.16 11.11
C LEU A 159 -0.75 -23.35 11.27
N SER A 160 -1.18 -23.78 12.46
CA SER A 160 -2.61 -23.87 12.77
C SER A 160 -3.28 -22.49 12.87
N VAL A 161 -2.56 -21.46 13.35
CA VAL A 161 -3.02 -20.07 13.38
C VAL A 161 -3.20 -19.54 11.95
N VAL A 162 -2.21 -19.71 11.07
CA VAL A 162 -2.31 -19.26 9.65
C VAL A 162 -3.46 -19.96 8.94
N ARG A 163 -3.67 -21.26 9.18
CA ARG A 163 -4.82 -21.99 8.59
C ARG A 163 -6.16 -21.47 9.10
N GLU A 164 -6.24 -21.10 10.39
CA GLU A 164 -7.45 -20.50 10.94
C GLU A 164 -7.69 -19.09 10.38
N GLU A 165 -6.63 -18.31 10.23
CA GLU A 165 -6.71 -17.00 9.57
C GLU A 165 -7.24 -17.12 8.14
N ARG A 166 -6.76 -18.08 7.35
CA ARG A 166 -7.30 -18.35 6.03
C ARG A 166 -8.80 -18.66 6.08
N ARG A 167 -9.25 -19.48 7.03
CA ARG A 167 -10.69 -19.75 7.19
C ARG A 167 -11.47 -18.47 7.45
N GLN A 168 -10.94 -17.59 8.32
CA GLN A 168 -11.61 -16.36 8.72
C GLN A 168 -11.59 -15.28 7.64
N THR A 169 -10.49 -15.14 6.90
CA THR A 169 -10.31 -14.04 5.95
C THR A 169 -10.76 -14.41 4.54
N VAL A 170 -10.62 -15.65 4.13
CA VAL A 170 -10.94 -16.11 2.77
C VAL A 170 -12.16 -17.02 2.75
N GLU A 171 -12.12 -18.19 3.41
CA GLU A 171 -13.19 -19.20 3.27
C GLU A 171 -14.52 -18.75 3.89
N SER A 172 -14.49 -17.80 4.83
CA SER A 172 -15.71 -17.19 5.38
C SER A 172 -16.22 -15.98 4.59
N SER A 173 -15.46 -15.49 3.61
CA SER A 173 -15.74 -14.29 2.83
C SER A 173 -16.04 -14.63 1.36
N PRO A 174 -17.31 -14.60 0.91
CA PRO A 174 -17.66 -14.85 -0.48
C PRO A 174 -16.95 -13.93 -1.48
N ALA A 175 -16.67 -12.68 -1.09
CA ALA A 175 -15.93 -11.73 -1.92
C ALA A 175 -14.46 -12.16 -2.08
N ALA A 176 -13.79 -12.57 -0.99
CA ALA A 176 -12.41 -13.04 -1.07
C ALA A 176 -12.27 -14.34 -1.90
N ILE A 177 -13.25 -15.24 -1.82
CA ILE A 177 -13.31 -16.44 -2.69
C ILE A 177 -13.39 -16.03 -4.17
N LEU A 178 -14.25 -15.08 -4.50
CA LEU A 178 -14.39 -14.59 -5.88
C LEU A 178 -13.11 -13.86 -6.33
N ASP A 179 -12.46 -13.10 -5.48
CA ASP A 179 -11.19 -12.42 -5.78
C ASP A 179 -10.06 -13.43 -6.05
N GLU A 180 -9.97 -14.53 -5.31
CA GLU A 180 -9.05 -15.63 -5.62
C GLU A 180 -9.37 -16.26 -6.98
N MET A 181 -10.65 -16.46 -7.31
CA MET A 181 -11.05 -16.98 -8.63
C MET A 181 -10.64 -16.03 -9.76
N VAL A 182 -10.81 -14.70 -9.57
CA VAL A 182 -10.38 -13.69 -10.54
C VAL A 182 -8.86 -13.72 -10.70
N SER A 183 -8.11 -13.72 -9.60
CA SER A 183 -6.65 -13.76 -9.62
C SER A 183 -6.12 -15.02 -10.32
N ALA A 184 -6.72 -16.18 -10.05
CA ALA A 184 -6.37 -17.44 -10.70
C ALA A 184 -6.56 -17.40 -12.23
N GLN A 185 -7.51 -16.61 -12.74
CA GLN A 185 -7.72 -16.44 -14.17
C GLN A 185 -6.82 -15.37 -14.77
N ILE A 186 -6.82 -14.18 -14.18
CA ILE A 186 -6.09 -13.02 -14.74
C ILE A 186 -4.58 -13.27 -14.78
N TYR A 187 -4.05 -14.04 -13.83
CA TYR A 187 -2.64 -14.40 -13.71
C TYR A 187 -2.34 -15.88 -14.03
N ALA A 188 -3.19 -16.54 -14.79
CA ALA A 188 -3.01 -17.96 -15.09
C ALA A 188 -1.58 -18.27 -15.58
N GLY A 189 -0.90 -19.20 -14.89
CA GLY A 189 0.49 -19.57 -15.18
C GLY A 189 1.57 -18.65 -14.58
N HIS A 190 1.20 -17.58 -13.90
CA HIS A 190 2.10 -16.72 -13.14
C HIS A 190 1.89 -16.94 -11.62
N PRO A 191 2.92 -16.77 -10.76
CA PRO A 191 2.77 -16.92 -9.31
C PRO A 191 1.67 -16.03 -8.66
N TYR A 192 1.35 -14.89 -9.23
CA TYR A 192 0.26 -14.03 -8.75
C TYR A 192 -1.14 -14.68 -8.84
N ALA A 193 -1.28 -15.81 -9.52
CA ALA A 193 -2.50 -16.61 -9.51
C ALA A 193 -2.75 -17.34 -8.17
N ILE A 194 -1.72 -17.41 -7.30
CA ILE A 194 -1.75 -18.13 -6.04
C ILE A 194 -1.99 -17.12 -4.91
N PRO A 195 -2.95 -17.34 -4.01
CA PRO A 195 -3.20 -16.41 -2.92
C PRO A 195 -2.00 -16.29 -1.97
N ILE A 196 -1.74 -15.09 -1.48
CA ILE A 196 -0.61 -14.79 -0.58
C ILE A 196 -0.64 -15.67 0.68
N ILE A 197 -1.83 -15.87 1.26
CA ILE A 197 -2.01 -16.73 2.43
C ILE A 197 -1.87 -18.23 2.10
N GLY A 198 -1.77 -18.59 0.81
CA GLY A 198 -1.64 -19.96 0.33
C GLY A 198 -2.97 -20.73 0.26
N HIS A 199 -2.94 -21.88 -0.42
CA HIS A 199 -4.07 -22.82 -0.46
C HIS A 199 -4.09 -23.71 0.78
N MET A 200 -5.27 -24.01 1.32
CA MET A 200 -5.45 -24.78 2.55
C MET A 200 -4.78 -26.14 2.51
N ASP A 201 -4.84 -26.82 1.37
CA ASP A 201 -4.27 -28.17 1.19
C ASP A 201 -2.72 -28.13 1.09
N GLU A 202 -2.14 -27.03 0.62
CA GLU A 202 -0.69 -26.82 0.59
C GLU A 202 -0.18 -26.36 1.96
N LEU A 203 -0.87 -25.43 2.62
CA LEU A 203 -0.59 -25.04 4.01
C LEU A 203 -0.53 -26.26 4.95
N ALA A 204 -1.45 -27.23 4.75
CA ALA A 204 -1.47 -28.44 5.58
C ALA A 204 -0.22 -29.34 5.42
N LYS A 205 0.59 -29.10 4.39
CA LYS A 205 1.80 -29.90 4.06
C LYS A 205 3.10 -29.15 4.38
N LEU A 206 3.03 -27.85 4.72
CA LEU A 206 4.21 -27.07 5.07
C LEU A 206 4.88 -27.66 6.31
N THR A 207 6.19 -27.67 6.28
CA THR A 207 7.04 -28.21 7.34
C THR A 207 7.92 -27.12 7.95
N ARG A 208 8.49 -27.43 9.11
CA ARG A 208 9.53 -26.58 9.71
C ARG A 208 10.72 -26.38 8.76
N ASP A 209 11.15 -27.43 8.08
CA ASP A 209 12.31 -27.37 7.19
C ASP A 209 12.04 -26.44 5.98
N ASP A 210 10.80 -26.39 5.49
CA ASP A 210 10.41 -25.41 4.46
C ASP A 210 10.62 -23.97 4.95
N ALA A 211 10.20 -23.67 6.17
CA ALA A 211 10.38 -22.35 6.77
C ALA A 211 11.86 -22.01 7.03
N VAL A 212 12.65 -22.98 7.48
CA VAL A 212 14.10 -22.83 7.70
C VAL A 212 14.82 -22.55 6.39
N ASP A 213 14.51 -23.30 5.33
CA ASP A 213 15.11 -23.12 4.01
C ASP A 213 14.74 -21.77 3.40
N TRP A 214 13.48 -21.34 3.57
CA TRP A 214 13.01 -20.03 3.13
C TRP A 214 13.74 -18.91 3.85
N TYR A 215 13.79 -18.96 5.18
CA TYR A 215 14.49 -17.98 6.02
C TYR A 215 15.98 -17.86 5.64
N ARG A 216 16.66 -18.99 5.52
CA ARG A 216 18.08 -19.02 5.16
C ARG A 216 18.36 -18.52 3.75
N THR A 217 17.39 -18.69 2.86
CA THR A 217 17.53 -18.29 1.45
C THR A 217 17.35 -16.80 1.24
N TRP A 218 16.38 -16.19 1.92
CA TRP A 218 15.90 -14.87 1.55
C TRP A 218 16.14 -13.78 2.60
N TYR A 219 16.28 -14.13 3.88
CA TYR A 219 16.36 -13.18 4.98
C TYR A 219 17.81 -12.81 5.29
N GLY A 220 18.46 -12.10 4.37
CA GLY A 220 19.80 -11.57 4.50
C GLY A 220 19.85 -10.06 4.24
N PRO A 221 20.90 -9.38 4.75
CA PRO A 221 21.03 -7.92 4.58
C PRO A 221 21.13 -7.50 3.12
N GLU A 222 21.73 -8.30 2.26
CA GLU A 222 21.85 -8.06 0.82
C GLU A 222 20.51 -8.10 0.08
N ASN A 223 19.48 -8.74 0.65
CA ASN A 223 18.11 -8.78 0.12
C ASN A 223 17.19 -7.79 0.81
N ALA A 224 17.72 -6.96 1.73
CA ALA A 224 16.91 -6.09 2.54
C ALA A 224 17.08 -4.61 2.19
N ILE A 225 15.98 -3.85 2.32
CA ILE A 225 15.95 -2.40 2.24
C ILE A 225 15.43 -1.88 3.58
N LEU A 226 16.22 -1.03 4.22
CA LEU A 226 15.82 -0.32 5.43
C LEU A 226 15.27 1.05 5.04
N VAL A 227 14.02 1.33 5.36
CA VAL A 227 13.42 2.66 5.23
C VAL A 227 13.14 3.21 6.62
N VAL A 228 13.72 4.37 6.94
CA VAL A 228 13.47 5.05 8.23
C VAL A 228 12.91 6.44 7.96
N ALA A 229 11.66 6.65 8.37
CA ALA A 229 10.98 7.93 8.26
C ALA A 229 10.79 8.55 9.66
N GLY A 230 11.07 9.84 9.83
CA GLY A 230 10.84 10.53 11.09
C GLY A 230 11.99 11.39 11.56
N ASP A 231 12.06 11.62 12.87
CA ASP A 231 13.05 12.53 13.48
C ASP A 231 14.46 11.93 13.49
N ILE A 232 15.01 11.73 12.30
CA ILE A 232 16.37 11.22 12.12
C ILE A 232 16.96 11.70 10.80
N THR A 233 18.26 11.94 10.77
CA THR A 233 19.04 12.25 9.57
C THR A 233 19.85 11.03 9.13
N ALA A 234 20.33 11.02 7.88
CA ALA A 234 21.25 9.98 7.41
C ALA A 234 22.58 9.99 8.20
N ALA A 235 23.05 11.15 8.61
CA ALA A 235 24.26 11.29 9.42
C ALA A 235 24.11 10.62 10.80
N GLU A 236 22.91 10.64 11.39
CA GLU A 236 22.60 9.95 12.65
C GLU A 236 22.34 8.45 12.45
N LEU A 237 21.58 8.07 11.41
CA LEU A 237 21.22 6.67 11.16
C LEU A 237 22.40 5.83 10.69
N LYS A 238 23.27 6.37 9.82
CA LYS A 238 24.35 5.60 9.19
C LYS A 238 25.26 4.91 10.21
N PRO A 239 25.84 5.58 11.20
CA PRO A 239 26.69 4.90 12.19
C PRO A 239 25.94 3.85 13.03
N LEU A 240 24.66 4.06 13.32
CA LEU A 240 23.81 3.05 13.98
C LEU A 240 23.61 1.83 13.09
N ALA A 241 23.28 2.04 11.81
CA ALA A 241 23.08 0.96 10.85
C ALA A 241 24.38 0.18 10.58
N GLU A 242 25.52 0.87 10.46
CA GLU A 242 26.83 0.23 10.31
C GLU A 242 27.19 -0.63 11.52
N ASN A 243 26.94 -0.15 12.73
CA ASN A 243 27.24 -0.89 13.96
C ASN A 243 26.29 -2.08 14.18
N ILE A 244 25.03 -1.97 13.84
CA ILE A 244 23.99 -2.99 14.13
C ILE A 244 23.80 -3.92 12.95
N TYR A 245 23.35 -3.40 11.81
CA TYR A 245 23.09 -4.21 10.61
C TYR A 245 24.36 -4.55 9.85
N GLY A 246 25.40 -3.68 9.88
CA GLY A 246 26.66 -3.94 9.24
C GLY A 246 27.40 -5.14 9.80
N ALA A 247 27.13 -5.53 11.05
CA ALA A 247 27.64 -6.75 11.68
C ALA A 247 26.90 -8.01 11.22
N VAL A 248 25.74 -7.91 10.60
CA VAL A 248 24.96 -9.05 10.10
C VAL A 248 25.66 -9.68 8.91
N PRO A 249 25.98 -10.99 8.96
CA PRO A 249 26.64 -11.66 7.85
C PRO A 249 25.71 -11.78 6.63
N ARG A 250 26.28 -11.71 5.44
CA ARG A 250 25.55 -12.03 4.20
C ARG A 250 25.18 -13.52 4.18
N ARG A 251 24.02 -13.81 3.59
CA ARG A 251 23.58 -15.19 3.33
C ARG A 251 24.23 -15.79 2.08
N GLY A 252 24.75 -14.95 1.19
CA GLY A 252 25.40 -15.37 -0.04
C GLY A 252 25.06 -14.48 -1.22
N ASP A 253 25.06 -15.03 -2.43
CA ASP A 253 24.59 -14.31 -3.60
C ASP A 253 23.06 -14.33 -3.65
N LEU A 254 22.46 -13.16 -3.93
CA LEU A 254 21.02 -13.04 -4.12
C LEU A 254 20.55 -13.97 -5.24
N LYS A 255 19.51 -14.73 -4.95
CA LYS A 255 18.80 -15.46 -6.01
C LYS A 255 18.04 -14.45 -6.86
N ALA A 256 18.37 -14.41 -8.16
CA ALA A 256 17.56 -13.64 -9.09
C ALA A 256 16.15 -14.23 -9.15
N ARG A 257 15.13 -13.40 -8.99
CA ARG A 257 13.74 -13.77 -9.23
C ARG A 257 13.56 -14.19 -10.68
N LYS A 258 12.91 -15.31 -10.89
CA LYS A 258 12.67 -15.89 -12.22
C LYS A 258 11.21 -16.30 -12.33
N TRP A 259 10.35 -15.33 -12.53
CA TRP A 259 8.96 -15.59 -12.80
C TRP A 259 8.71 -15.74 -14.31
N PRO A 260 7.77 -16.61 -14.71
CA PRO A 260 7.28 -16.57 -16.08
C PRO A 260 6.63 -15.20 -16.35
N PRO A 261 6.70 -14.66 -17.58
CA PRO A 261 6.02 -13.41 -17.87
C PRO A 261 4.50 -13.57 -17.71
N VAL A 262 3.83 -12.53 -17.19
CA VAL A 262 2.37 -12.49 -17.13
C VAL A 262 1.81 -12.50 -18.54
N GLN A 263 1.05 -13.55 -18.90
CA GLN A 263 0.45 -13.72 -20.20
C GLN A 263 -0.89 -12.99 -20.30
N ALA A 264 -1.16 -12.39 -21.45
CA ALA A 264 -2.50 -11.89 -21.73
C ALA A 264 -3.50 -13.06 -21.79
N LEU A 265 -4.72 -12.84 -21.32
CA LEU A 265 -5.79 -13.83 -21.42
C LEU A 265 -6.04 -14.20 -22.88
N ALA A 266 -6.14 -15.49 -23.18
CA ALA A 266 -6.45 -15.98 -24.53
C ALA A 266 -7.89 -15.63 -24.96
N LYS A 267 -8.80 -15.53 -23.99
CA LYS A 267 -10.21 -15.11 -24.16
C LYS A 267 -10.71 -14.48 -22.87
N SER A 268 -11.76 -13.68 -22.95
CA SER A 268 -12.45 -13.19 -21.75
C SER A 268 -13.11 -14.37 -21.01
N VAL A 269 -13.19 -14.24 -19.69
CA VAL A 269 -13.71 -15.24 -18.76
C VAL A 269 -14.84 -14.62 -17.95
N GLU A 270 -15.92 -15.36 -17.78
CA GLU A 270 -17.04 -15.00 -16.90
C GLU A 270 -17.02 -15.92 -15.68
N LEU A 271 -17.05 -15.32 -14.48
CA LEU A 271 -17.07 -15.99 -13.19
C LEU A 271 -18.32 -15.59 -12.42
N SER A 272 -18.86 -16.54 -11.68
CA SER A 272 -20.00 -16.30 -10.80
C SER A 272 -19.81 -17.08 -9.50
N HIS A 273 -20.03 -16.41 -8.37
CA HIS A 273 -20.05 -17.04 -7.06
C HIS A 273 -21.35 -16.65 -6.35
N ALA A 274 -22.11 -17.65 -5.89
CA ALA A 274 -23.34 -17.44 -5.12
C ALA A 274 -23.15 -17.98 -3.70
N ASP A 275 -23.55 -17.20 -2.70
CA ASP A 275 -23.36 -17.58 -1.30
C ASP A 275 -24.52 -17.01 -0.45
N PRO A 276 -25.05 -17.76 0.54
CA PRO A 276 -26.15 -17.29 1.40
C PRO A 276 -25.80 -16.09 2.29
N LYS A 277 -24.51 -15.81 2.49
CA LYS A 277 -24.04 -14.63 3.24
C LYS A 277 -24.08 -13.33 2.42
N VAL A 278 -24.20 -13.44 1.11
CA VAL A 278 -24.29 -12.29 0.22
C VAL A 278 -25.67 -11.68 0.29
N SER A 279 -25.78 -10.44 0.71
CA SER A 279 -27.06 -9.71 0.81
C SER A 279 -27.37 -8.89 -0.44
N GLN A 280 -26.35 -8.50 -1.20
CA GLN A 280 -26.47 -7.65 -2.39
C GLN A 280 -25.50 -8.13 -3.47
N ALA A 281 -26.02 -8.31 -4.67
CA ALA A 281 -25.17 -8.69 -5.81
C ALA A 281 -24.16 -7.57 -6.15
N SER A 282 -22.98 -7.96 -6.66
CA SER A 282 -22.01 -7.04 -7.22
C SER A 282 -21.39 -7.59 -8.50
N TRP A 283 -20.91 -6.70 -9.33
CA TRP A 283 -20.22 -7.02 -10.57
C TRP A 283 -18.87 -6.30 -10.62
N SER A 284 -17.87 -6.95 -11.21
CA SER A 284 -16.59 -6.36 -11.54
C SER A 284 -16.04 -6.89 -12.86
N ARG A 285 -15.29 -6.05 -13.56
CA ARG A 285 -14.50 -6.41 -14.73
C ARG A 285 -13.05 -6.04 -14.51
N THR A 286 -12.17 -7.01 -14.68
CA THR A 286 -10.74 -6.88 -14.42
C THR A 286 -9.94 -7.18 -15.69
N TRP A 287 -9.02 -6.27 -16.02
CA TRP A 287 -8.03 -6.42 -17.10
C TRP A 287 -6.63 -6.45 -16.53
N LEU A 288 -5.67 -7.00 -17.28
CA LEU A 288 -4.26 -6.83 -16.96
C LEU A 288 -3.86 -5.36 -17.14
N GLY A 289 -3.23 -4.82 -16.11
CA GLY A 289 -2.70 -3.46 -16.07
C GLY A 289 -1.22 -3.39 -16.47
N VAL A 290 -0.54 -2.41 -15.91
CA VAL A 290 0.87 -2.09 -16.11
C VAL A 290 1.75 -2.71 -15.01
N ALA A 291 3.04 -2.87 -15.30
CA ALA A 291 4.04 -3.11 -14.27
C ALA A 291 4.40 -1.79 -13.57
N MET A 292 4.93 -1.88 -12.35
CA MET A 292 5.41 -0.73 -11.61
C MET A 292 6.55 -0.04 -12.38
N GLY A 293 6.43 1.27 -12.56
CA GLY A 293 7.40 2.05 -13.33
C GLY A 293 7.26 1.97 -14.86
N ASP A 294 6.20 1.32 -15.38
CA ASP A 294 5.88 1.37 -16.81
C ASP A 294 5.54 2.80 -17.23
N GLY A 295 5.92 3.17 -18.45
CA GLY A 295 5.70 4.53 -18.99
C GLY A 295 4.22 4.90 -19.19
N ASP A 296 3.30 3.94 -19.14
CA ASP A 296 1.85 4.18 -19.21
C ASP A 296 1.18 4.31 -17.83
N ALA A 297 1.91 4.07 -16.73
CA ALA A 297 1.34 3.97 -15.37
C ALA A 297 0.58 5.23 -14.95
N GLU A 298 1.22 6.39 -15.04
CA GLU A 298 0.61 7.64 -14.61
C GLU A 298 -0.58 8.05 -15.50
N ALA A 299 -0.51 7.78 -16.81
CA ALA A 299 -1.61 8.06 -17.71
C ALA A 299 -2.82 7.15 -17.45
N LEU A 300 -2.58 5.89 -17.12
CA LEU A 300 -3.60 4.92 -16.72
C LEU A 300 -4.23 5.32 -15.38
N GLN A 301 -3.42 5.70 -14.40
CA GLN A 301 -3.89 6.19 -13.10
C GLN A 301 -4.79 7.42 -13.24
N VAL A 302 -4.37 8.41 -14.04
CA VAL A 302 -5.18 9.62 -14.30
C VAL A 302 -6.48 9.27 -15.04
N GLY A 303 -6.43 8.37 -16.02
CA GLY A 303 -7.60 7.90 -16.74
C GLY A 303 -8.61 7.19 -15.84
N MET A 304 -8.16 6.31 -14.97
CA MET A 304 -9.00 5.58 -14.03
C MET A 304 -9.55 6.50 -12.93
N GLU A 305 -8.79 7.50 -12.47
CA GLU A 305 -9.29 8.52 -11.54
C GLU A 305 -10.47 9.30 -12.15
N ILE A 306 -10.41 9.66 -13.43
CA ILE A 306 -11.51 10.33 -14.10
C ILE A 306 -12.72 9.41 -14.28
N LEU A 307 -12.48 8.14 -14.63
CA LEU A 307 -13.54 7.17 -14.91
C LEU A 307 -14.24 6.72 -13.63
N GLY A 308 -13.50 6.33 -12.59
CA GLY A 308 -14.04 5.66 -11.41
C GLY A 308 -13.48 6.12 -10.06
N GLY A 309 -12.60 7.14 -10.02
CA GLY A 309 -11.95 7.64 -8.81
C GLY A 309 -12.85 8.54 -7.94
N GLY A 310 -13.82 7.95 -7.25
CA GLY A 310 -14.63 8.66 -6.26
C GLY A 310 -15.82 9.43 -6.80
N ARG A 311 -16.40 10.33 -5.98
CA ARG A 311 -17.71 10.97 -6.20
C ARG A 311 -17.80 11.90 -7.41
N VAL A 312 -16.70 12.35 -7.96
CA VAL A 312 -16.67 13.26 -9.12
C VAL A 312 -16.34 12.54 -10.43
N SER A 313 -16.16 11.22 -10.37
CA SER A 313 -15.88 10.37 -11.52
C SER A 313 -17.11 10.20 -12.42
N ARG A 314 -16.88 9.72 -13.65
CA ARG A 314 -17.97 9.49 -14.60
C ARG A 314 -18.89 8.36 -14.17
N LEU A 315 -18.34 7.26 -13.66
CA LEU A 315 -19.14 6.14 -13.15
C LEU A 315 -20.04 6.58 -12.00
N TYR A 316 -19.52 7.34 -11.06
CA TYR A 316 -20.32 7.81 -9.92
C TYR A 316 -21.49 8.70 -10.36
N ARG A 317 -21.25 9.65 -11.27
CA ARG A 317 -22.30 10.58 -11.76
C ARG A 317 -23.39 9.87 -12.56
N GLU A 318 -22.99 8.94 -13.41
CA GLU A 318 -23.94 8.26 -14.31
C GLU A 318 -24.65 7.08 -13.64
N LEU A 319 -24.06 6.46 -12.60
CA LEU A 319 -24.64 5.32 -11.94
C LEU A 319 -25.17 5.62 -10.53
N ASN A 320 -24.35 6.24 -9.67
CA ASN A 320 -24.74 6.46 -8.28
C ASN A 320 -25.68 7.65 -8.14
N GLU A 321 -25.39 8.82 -8.73
CA GLU A 321 -26.27 10.00 -8.69
C GLU A 321 -27.61 9.76 -9.39
N GLN A 322 -27.63 8.85 -10.39
CA GLN A 322 -28.87 8.45 -11.09
C GLN A 322 -29.63 7.32 -10.36
N GLY A 323 -29.16 6.88 -9.18
CA GLY A 323 -29.80 5.83 -8.39
C GLY A 323 -29.76 4.45 -9.05
N ARG A 324 -28.82 4.20 -9.98
CA ARG A 324 -28.64 2.94 -10.67
C ARG A 324 -27.73 1.99 -9.89
N ALA A 325 -26.70 2.54 -9.21
CA ALA A 325 -25.79 1.80 -8.36
C ALA A 325 -25.78 2.38 -6.94
N THR A 326 -25.58 1.54 -5.93
CA THR A 326 -25.27 1.95 -4.57
C THR A 326 -23.80 2.27 -4.44
N MET A 327 -22.95 1.59 -5.20
CA MET A 327 -21.50 1.79 -5.26
C MET A 327 -21.01 1.59 -6.69
N SER A 328 -20.06 2.41 -7.12
CA SER A 328 -19.27 2.17 -8.32
C SER A 328 -17.85 2.67 -8.12
N SER A 329 -16.88 2.00 -8.71
CA SER A 329 -15.48 2.39 -8.65
C SER A 329 -14.73 1.95 -9.91
N GLY A 330 -13.58 2.57 -10.12
CA GLY A 330 -12.61 2.15 -11.12
C GLY A 330 -11.21 2.56 -10.66
N TYR A 331 -10.24 1.65 -10.80
CA TYR A 331 -8.88 1.88 -10.36
C TYR A 331 -7.88 1.12 -11.24
N SER A 332 -6.62 1.53 -11.17
CA SER A 332 -5.47 0.78 -11.63
C SER A 332 -4.54 0.51 -10.45
N MET A 333 -3.98 -0.66 -10.41
CA MET A 333 -2.98 -1.08 -9.44
C MET A 333 -1.74 -1.54 -10.19
N GLU A 334 -0.58 -1.06 -9.77
CA GLU A 334 0.72 -1.46 -10.29
C GLU A 334 1.30 -2.57 -9.40
N MET A 335 2.01 -3.52 -10.00
CA MET A 335 2.77 -4.57 -9.29
C MET A 335 4.11 -4.76 -10.00
N GLU A 336 5.07 -5.45 -9.38
CA GLU A 336 6.41 -5.62 -9.97
C GLU A 336 6.35 -6.27 -11.36
N ALA A 337 5.57 -7.36 -11.53
CA ALA A 337 5.40 -7.99 -12.84
C ALA A 337 4.36 -7.24 -13.70
N ARG A 338 3.10 -7.32 -13.36
CA ARG A 338 1.99 -6.55 -13.97
C ARG A 338 0.84 -6.49 -12.96
N GLY A 339 0.29 -5.33 -12.82
CA GLY A 339 -0.90 -5.11 -12.01
C GLY A 339 -2.20 -5.31 -12.79
N ILE A 340 -3.26 -4.71 -12.31
CA ILE A 340 -4.61 -4.80 -12.88
C ILE A 340 -5.24 -3.43 -13.10
N VAL A 341 -6.24 -3.41 -13.96
CA VAL A 341 -7.25 -2.35 -14.07
C VAL A 341 -8.60 -2.97 -13.78
N ALA A 342 -9.38 -2.37 -12.91
CA ALA A 342 -10.69 -2.90 -12.57
C ALA A 342 -11.77 -1.81 -12.56
N ILE A 343 -12.98 -2.22 -12.92
CA ILE A 343 -14.21 -1.46 -12.78
C ILE A 343 -15.18 -2.33 -12.00
N SER A 344 -15.87 -1.77 -11.03
CA SER A 344 -16.89 -2.49 -10.27
C SER A 344 -18.14 -1.66 -10.04
N ALA A 345 -19.27 -2.33 -9.88
CA ALA A 345 -20.52 -1.70 -9.51
C ALA A 345 -21.42 -2.65 -8.70
N THR A 346 -22.11 -2.09 -7.72
CA THR A 346 -23.13 -2.74 -6.93
C THR A 346 -24.48 -2.15 -7.33
N PRO A 347 -25.38 -2.92 -7.96
CA PRO A 347 -26.65 -2.40 -8.46
C PRO A 347 -27.55 -1.89 -7.33
N ALA A 348 -28.32 -0.84 -7.59
CA ALA A 348 -29.36 -0.39 -6.67
C ALA A 348 -30.52 -1.41 -6.59
N PRO A 349 -31.34 -1.39 -5.53
CA PRO A 349 -32.51 -2.26 -5.46
C PRO A 349 -33.41 -2.16 -6.70
N GLY A 350 -33.75 -3.30 -7.29
CA GLY A 350 -34.54 -3.38 -8.51
C GLY A 350 -33.74 -3.27 -9.82
N VAL A 351 -32.45 -3.02 -9.75
CA VAL A 351 -31.54 -3.03 -10.93
C VAL A 351 -30.89 -4.42 -11.01
N SER A 352 -30.90 -5.03 -12.18
CA SER A 352 -30.21 -6.32 -12.39
C SER A 352 -28.71 -6.14 -12.55
N VAL A 353 -27.93 -7.19 -12.28
CA VAL A 353 -26.48 -7.20 -12.52
C VAL A 353 -26.15 -6.93 -13.97
N ALA A 354 -26.86 -7.58 -14.91
CA ALA A 354 -26.65 -7.35 -16.33
C ALA A 354 -26.95 -5.92 -16.78
N ALA A 355 -27.92 -5.25 -16.14
CA ALA A 355 -28.21 -3.85 -16.44
C ALA A 355 -27.10 -2.94 -15.96
N ILE A 356 -26.60 -3.14 -14.71
CA ILE A 356 -25.53 -2.28 -14.16
C ILE A 356 -24.20 -2.49 -14.90
N GLU A 357 -23.89 -3.72 -15.32
CA GLU A 357 -22.75 -4.02 -16.18
C GLU A 357 -22.84 -3.25 -17.50
N ALA A 358 -23.96 -3.39 -18.21
CA ALA A 358 -24.19 -2.70 -19.49
C ALA A 358 -24.05 -1.18 -19.36
N GLU A 359 -24.62 -0.60 -18.30
CA GLU A 359 -24.56 0.83 -18.03
C GLU A 359 -23.11 1.27 -17.69
N ALA A 360 -22.38 0.54 -16.83
CA ALA A 360 -20.98 0.83 -16.50
C ALA A 360 -20.10 0.78 -17.76
N MET A 361 -20.30 -0.22 -18.61
CA MET A 361 -19.58 -0.37 -19.88
C MET A 361 -19.98 0.68 -20.92
N ALA A 362 -21.21 1.18 -20.90
CA ALA A 362 -21.64 2.29 -21.74
C ALA A 362 -20.92 3.60 -21.35
N VAL A 363 -20.81 3.89 -20.04
CA VAL A 363 -20.04 5.03 -19.49
C VAL A 363 -18.56 4.90 -19.89
N THR A 364 -17.98 3.72 -19.71
CA THR A 364 -16.59 3.44 -20.08
C THR A 364 -16.36 3.65 -21.58
N SER A 365 -17.22 3.07 -22.42
CA SER A 365 -17.13 3.20 -23.86
C SER A 365 -17.31 4.64 -24.34
N LYS A 366 -18.17 5.41 -23.69
CA LYS A 366 -18.31 6.87 -23.94
C LYS A 366 -17.01 7.60 -23.61
N PHE A 367 -16.40 7.33 -22.45
CA PHE A 367 -15.11 7.89 -22.08
C PHE A 367 -14.00 7.57 -23.10
N LEU A 368 -13.92 6.32 -23.54
CA LEU A 368 -12.94 5.86 -24.52
C LEU A 368 -13.09 6.48 -25.91
N ARG A 369 -14.30 6.96 -26.28
CA ARG A 369 -14.54 7.67 -27.55
C ARG A 369 -14.28 9.18 -27.44
N GLU A 370 -14.75 9.79 -26.35
CA GLU A 370 -14.76 11.26 -26.19
C GLU A 370 -13.49 11.81 -25.54
N GLY A 371 -12.83 11.01 -24.73
CA GLY A 371 -11.69 11.40 -23.92
C GLY A 371 -12.08 12.26 -22.71
N PRO A 372 -11.08 12.66 -21.92
CA PRO A 372 -11.26 13.55 -20.80
C PRO A 372 -11.47 14.99 -21.28
N THR A 373 -12.36 15.73 -20.62
CA THR A 373 -12.40 17.19 -20.75
C THR A 373 -11.19 17.81 -20.05
N ALA A 374 -10.82 19.04 -20.44
CA ALA A 374 -9.73 19.78 -19.78
C ALA A 374 -9.96 19.93 -18.26
N GLN A 375 -11.23 20.11 -17.86
CA GLN A 375 -11.61 20.24 -16.44
C GLN A 375 -11.43 18.90 -15.68
N GLU A 376 -11.85 17.77 -16.25
CA GLU A 376 -11.67 16.44 -15.65
C GLU A 376 -10.20 16.11 -15.50
N LEU A 377 -9.39 16.33 -16.55
CA LEU A 377 -7.96 16.08 -16.53
C LEU A 377 -7.26 16.93 -15.45
N SER A 378 -7.55 18.24 -15.40
CA SER A 378 -6.97 19.12 -14.39
C SER A 378 -7.38 18.72 -12.97
N ARG A 379 -8.64 18.34 -12.76
CA ARG A 379 -9.14 17.90 -11.46
C ARG A 379 -8.49 16.59 -11.02
N ALA A 380 -8.44 15.57 -11.88
CA ALA A 380 -7.86 14.28 -11.55
C ALA A 380 -6.39 14.41 -11.13
N LYS A 381 -5.57 15.15 -11.90
CA LYS A 381 -4.18 15.44 -11.53
C LYS A 381 -4.06 16.12 -10.16
N LYS A 382 -4.92 17.10 -9.87
CA LYS A 382 -4.93 17.80 -8.56
C LYS A 382 -5.32 16.86 -7.42
N MET A 383 -6.29 15.97 -7.64
CA MET A 383 -6.72 14.98 -6.62
C MET A 383 -5.61 13.98 -6.33
N ILE A 384 -4.97 13.45 -7.36
CA ILE A 384 -3.82 12.53 -7.22
C ILE A 384 -2.66 13.23 -6.51
N ALA A 385 -2.30 14.46 -6.91
CA ALA A 385 -1.25 15.24 -6.24
C ALA A 385 -1.61 15.58 -4.78
N ALA A 386 -2.86 15.90 -4.49
CA ALA A 386 -3.32 16.15 -3.11
C ALA A 386 -3.23 14.88 -2.24
N SER A 387 -3.57 13.72 -2.78
CA SER A 387 -3.41 12.43 -2.10
C SER A 387 -1.93 12.17 -1.73
N ALA A 388 -0.99 12.54 -2.60
CA ALA A 388 0.44 12.42 -2.31
C ALA A 388 0.89 13.31 -1.12
N VAL A 389 0.29 14.48 -0.93
CA VAL A 389 0.56 15.33 0.25
C VAL A 389 0.17 14.60 1.53
N PHE A 390 -1.01 13.97 1.58
CA PHE A 390 -1.43 13.19 2.75
C PHE A 390 -0.53 11.98 3.01
N THR A 391 -0.03 11.33 1.96
CA THR A 391 0.97 10.26 2.10
C THR A 391 2.25 10.78 2.74
N ARG A 392 2.74 11.95 2.32
CA ARG A 392 3.94 12.59 2.89
C ARG A 392 3.75 13.04 4.35
N ASP A 393 2.54 13.43 4.71
CA ASP A 393 2.23 13.87 6.09
C ASP A 393 2.22 12.72 7.10
N ASN A 394 2.13 11.47 6.66
CA ASN A 394 2.15 10.28 7.50
C ASN A 394 3.45 9.51 7.27
N GLN A 395 4.29 9.42 8.32
CA GLN A 395 5.60 8.74 8.25
C GLN A 395 5.49 7.27 7.84
N MET A 396 4.45 6.56 8.28
CA MET A 396 4.19 5.16 7.91
C MET A 396 3.89 5.07 6.43
N SER A 397 2.88 5.80 5.95
CA SER A 397 2.47 5.78 4.53
C SER A 397 3.59 6.24 3.60
N LEU A 398 4.44 7.18 4.05
CA LEU A 398 5.61 7.61 3.30
C LEU A 398 6.65 6.49 3.20
N ALA A 399 6.93 5.81 4.31
CA ALA A 399 7.87 4.69 4.34
C ALA A 399 7.35 3.50 3.50
N GLU A 400 6.04 3.23 3.54
CA GLU A 400 5.38 2.23 2.68
C GLU A 400 5.53 2.60 1.20
N TRP A 401 5.23 3.84 0.82
CA TRP A 401 5.34 4.34 -0.55
C TRP A 401 6.75 4.15 -1.16
N TYR A 402 7.79 4.44 -0.36
CA TYR A 402 9.17 4.24 -0.81
C TYR A 402 9.56 2.77 -0.81
N GLY A 403 9.25 2.03 0.25
CA GLY A 403 9.64 0.64 0.39
C GLY A 403 9.09 -0.26 -0.70
N GLU A 404 7.78 -0.15 -0.99
CA GLU A 404 7.13 -0.89 -2.07
C GLU A 404 7.81 -0.65 -3.44
N ARG A 405 8.08 0.60 -3.77
CA ARG A 405 8.69 0.98 -5.06
C ARG A 405 10.15 0.58 -5.17
N LEU A 406 10.88 0.70 -4.08
CA LEU A 406 12.28 0.28 -4.03
C LEU A 406 12.43 -1.24 -4.12
N THR A 407 11.51 -2.01 -3.54
CA THR A 407 11.50 -3.49 -3.68
C THR A 407 11.23 -3.91 -5.10
N ALA A 408 10.38 -3.18 -5.83
CA ALA A 408 10.13 -3.38 -7.25
C ALA A 408 11.25 -2.81 -8.18
N GLY A 409 12.37 -2.35 -7.61
CA GLY A 409 13.54 -1.90 -8.35
C GLY A 409 13.54 -0.46 -8.82
N GLN A 410 12.57 0.37 -8.42
CA GLN A 410 12.63 1.80 -8.69
C GLN A 410 13.75 2.47 -7.88
N THR A 411 14.32 3.52 -8.43
CA THR A 411 15.27 4.40 -7.74
C THR A 411 14.53 5.51 -6.99
N VAL A 412 15.15 6.08 -5.95
CA VAL A 412 14.61 7.25 -5.25
C VAL A 412 14.27 8.39 -6.21
N ALA A 413 15.11 8.66 -7.20
CA ALA A 413 14.85 9.70 -8.19
C ALA A 413 13.59 9.42 -9.05
N GLN A 414 13.32 8.16 -9.38
CA GLN A 414 12.09 7.78 -10.09
C GLN A 414 10.85 7.97 -9.19
N ILE A 415 10.97 7.64 -7.90
CA ILE A 415 9.88 7.81 -6.93
C ILE A 415 9.57 9.30 -6.74
N GLU A 416 10.59 10.13 -6.55
CA GLU A 416 10.43 11.59 -6.40
C GLU A 416 9.85 12.25 -7.66
N GLY A 417 10.24 11.81 -8.84
CA GLY A 417 9.76 12.33 -10.12
C GLY A 417 8.31 11.95 -10.47
N TRP A 418 7.65 11.09 -9.70
CA TRP A 418 6.29 10.63 -10.00
C TRP A 418 5.26 11.76 -10.09
N GLU A 419 5.31 12.73 -9.18
CA GLU A 419 4.37 13.86 -9.20
C GLU A 419 4.51 14.73 -10.46
N ASP A 420 5.73 14.93 -10.93
CA ASP A 420 5.99 15.66 -12.18
C ASP A 420 5.50 14.87 -13.39
N ARG A 421 5.63 13.54 -13.38
CA ARG A 421 5.07 12.67 -14.43
C ARG A 421 3.54 12.74 -14.45
N ILE A 422 2.86 12.72 -13.28
CA ILE A 422 1.41 12.95 -13.18
C ILE A 422 1.02 14.33 -13.76
N ARG A 423 1.76 15.39 -13.40
CA ARG A 423 1.50 16.73 -13.94
C ARG A 423 1.68 16.82 -15.46
N ALA A 424 2.61 16.07 -16.01
CA ALA A 424 2.91 16.05 -17.45
C ALA A 424 1.88 15.28 -18.28
N VAL A 425 1.08 14.35 -17.70
CA VAL A 425 0.07 13.56 -18.43
C VAL A 425 -0.85 14.47 -19.26
N THR A 426 -1.00 14.17 -20.54
CA THR A 426 -1.91 14.87 -21.46
C THR A 426 -3.20 14.07 -21.69
N ALA A 427 -4.22 14.73 -22.27
CA ALA A 427 -5.44 14.03 -22.68
C ALA A 427 -5.15 12.96 -23.75
N ALA A 428 -4.17 13.19 -24.62
CA ALA A 428 -3.75 12.22 -25.62
C ALA A 428 -3.11 10.98 -24.98
N ASP A 429 -2.30 11.16 -23.92
CA ASP A 429 -1.71 10.05 -23.19
C ASP A 429 -2.78 9.21 -22.51
N VAL A 430 -3.75 9.85 -21.83
CA VAL A 430 -4.88 9.16 -21.22
C VAL A 430 -5.64 8.35 -22.27
N MET A 431 -5.97 8.96 -23.41
CA MET A 431 -6.72 8.27 -24.47
C MET A 431 -5.96 7.08 -25.07
N ARG A 432 -4.69 7.29 -25.37
CA ARG A 432 -3.82 6.23 -25.89
C ARG A 432 -3.75 5.06 -24.93
N THR A 433 -3.49 5.35 -23.66
CA THR A 433 -3.29 4.33 -22.62
C THR A 433 -4.60 3.61 -22.27
N MET A 434 -5.68 4.34 -22.02
CA MET A 434 -6.99 3.72 -21.72
C MET A 434 -7.48 2.83 -22.87
N ASN A 435 -7.28 3.25 -24.13
CA ASN A 435 -7.64 2.41 -25.28
C ASN A 435 -6.73 1.16 -25.36
N ARG A 436 -5.42 1.29 -25.09
CA ARG A 436 -4.47 0.17 -25.10
C ARG A 436 -4.85 -0.94 -24.13
N TYR A 437 -5.31 -0.58 -22.92
CA TYR A 437 -5.57 -1.56 -21.85
C TYR A 437 -7.01 -2.04 -21.78
N LEU A 438 -7.99 -1.29 -22.26
CA LEU A 438 -9.40 -1.60 -22.12
C LEU A 438 -10.10 -1.98 -23.46
N VAL A 439 -9.51 -1.64 -24.61
CA VAL A 439 -10.13 -1.95 -25.92
C VAL A 439 -9.44 -3.11 -26.60
N GLY A 440 -10.24 -4.12 -27.00
CA GLY A 440 -9.72 -5.31 -27.71
C GLY A 440 -8.85 -6.23 -26.84
N THR A 441 -8.77 -5.97 -25.54
CA THR A 441 -8.09 -6.84 -24.57
C THR A 441 -9.09 -7.73 -23.87
N ASN A 442 -8.69 -8.96 -23.59
CA ASN A 442 -9.49 -9.89 -22.81
C ASN A 442 -9.47 -9.53 -21.32
N TYR A 443 -10.54 -9.91 -20.62
CA TYR A 443 -10.81 -9.55 -19.24
C TYR A 443 -11.43 -10.72 -18.47
N VAL A 444 -11.52 -10.56 -17.17
CA VAL A 444 -12.32 -11.42 -16.30
C VAL A 444 -13.52 -10.61 -15.80
N ASP A 445 -14.74 -11.07 -16.14
CA ASP A 445 -15.96 -10.61 -15.51
C ASP A 445 -16.26 -11.49 -14.30
N ALA A 446 -16.58 -10.87 -13.19
CA ALA A 446 -16.91 -11.57 -11.96
C ALA A 446 -18.20 -11.01 -11.33
N VAL A 447 -19.08 -11.93 -10.95
CA VAL A 447 -20.36 -11.61 -10.34
C VAL A 447 -20.50 -12.34 -9.02
N LEU A 448 -20.72 -11.58 -7.94
CA LEU A 448 -21.08 -12.11 -6.64
C LEU A 448 -22.60 -12.04 -6.47
N LEU A 449 -23.23 -13.13 -6.09
CA LEU A 449 -24.68 -13.24 -6.04
C LEU A 449 -25.17 -13.71 -4.65
N PRO A 450 -26.32 -13.22 -4.20
CA PRO A 450 -27.08 -13.92 -3.18
C PRO A 450 -27.46 -15.33 -3.66
N GLU A 451 -27.37 -16.33 -2.80
CA GLU A 451 -27.92 -17.64 -3.10
C GLU A 451 -29.45 -17.55 -3.23
N ALA A 452 -30.01 -18.17 -4.27
CA ALA A 452 -31.45 -18.23 -4.43
C ALA A 452 -32.06 -19.00 -3.27
N LYS A 453 -33.04 -18.38 -2.59
CA LYS A 453 -33.80 -19.01 -1.51
C LYS A 453 -34.76 -20.04 -2.05
#